data_950d731d95fc54fd7477070b919c1230
#
_entry.id   950d731d95fc54fd7477070b919c1230
#
_cell.length_a   1.000
_cell.length_b   1.000
_cell.length_c   1.000
_cell.angle_alpha   90.00
_cell.angle_beta   90.00
_cell.angle_gamma   90.00
#
_symmetry.space_group_name_H-M   'P 1'
#
loop_
_entity.id
_entity.type
_entity.pdbx_description
1 polymer ?
#
loop_
_entity_poly.entity_id
_entity_poly.type
_entity_poly.pdbx_seq_one_letter_code
_entity_poly.pdbx_strand_id
1 'polypeptide(L)'
;TLNSGSAVNVIPELTELEGEVRSFNLKKAEDNFNLLANIFKCEAEKIGAKIEIDYFWDFVPYTIPESSFVFKETVRAIKKVGLEPTPKISLGGSDANSLNGRGIESINLGIGAQNPHSNDEFIYIEDLIKSAEIALELVKKD
;
A
#
# COMPACT_ATOMS: atom_id res chain seq x y z
N THR A 1 7.18 -13.13 -6.35
CA THR A 1 7.05 -14.54 -6.78
C THR A 1 8.11 -14.90 -7.82
N LEU A 2 8.40 -16.18 -7.97
CA LEU A 2 9.27 -16.72 -9.02
C LEU A 2 8.62 -18.01 -9.55
N ASN A 3 8.37 -18.04 -10.86
CA ASN A 3 7.84 -19.20 -11.57
C ASN A 3 8.81 -19.62 -12.67
N SER A 4 9.28 -20.87 -12.63
CA SER A 4 10.29 -21.36 -13.57
C SER A 4 10.18 -22.87 -13.77
N GLY A 5 9.97 -23.29 -15.01
CA GLY A 5 9.96 -24.69 -15.39
C GLY A 5 8.75 -25.49 -14.91
N SER A 6 8.61 -26.70 -15.44
CA SER A 6 7.52 -27.63 -15.13
C SER A 6 8.00 -29.00 -14.62
N ALA A 7 9.28 -29.29 -14.72
CA ALA A 7 9.87 -30.56 -14.29
C ALA A 7 11.33 -30.40 -13.89
N VAL A 8 11.78 -31.22 -12.93
CA VAL A 8 13.12 -31.13 -12.33
C VAL A 8 14.30 -31.46 -13.28
N ASN A 9 14.01 -32.15 -14.39
CA ASN A 9 14.98 -32.58 -15.39
C ASN A 9 14.88 -31.82 -16.72
N VAL A 10 14.14 -30.71 -16.76
CA VAL A 10 13.96 -29.87 -17.94
C VAL A 10 14.46 -28.46 -17.63
N ILE A 11 15.36 -27.95 -18.48
CA ILE A 11 15.80 -26.56 -18.42
C ILE A 11 14.61 -25.68 -18.86
N PRO A 12 14.18 -24.72 -18.04
CA PRO A 12 13.05 -23.85 -18.39
C PRO A 12 13.41 -22.91 -19.52
N GLU A 13 12.50 -22.77 -20.47
CA GLU A 13 12.60 -21.78 -21.55
C GLU A 13 12.28 -20.36 -21.03
N LEU A 14 11.35 -20.26 -20.06
CA LEU A 14 10.87 -19.03 -19.48
C LEU A 14 10.96 -19.08 -17.95
N THR A 15 11.38 -17.96 -17.37
CA THR A 15 11.31 -17.70 -15.93
C THR A 15 10.60 -16.36 -15.73
N GLU A 16 9.53 -16.38 -14.95
CA GLU A 16 8.75 -15.18 -14.61
C GLU A 16 9.03 -14.76 -13.18
N LEU A 17 9.26 -13.47 -13.00
CA LEU A 17 9.48 -12.84 -11.70
C LEU A 17 8.46 -11.73 -11.52
N GLU A 18 7.76 -11.74 -10.40
CA GLU A 18 6.95 -10.63 -9.94
C GLU A 18 7.52 -10.06 -8.63
N GLY A 19 7.53 -8.76 -8.53
CA GLY A 19 7.99 -8.06 -7.34
C GLY A 19 7.41 -6.67 -7.27
N GLU A 20 7.68 -5.98 -6.17
CA GLU A 20 7.23 -4.60 -5.98
C GLU A 20 8.33 -3.73 -5.37
N VAL A 21 8.27 -2.44 -5.69
CA VAL A 21 9.12 -1.40 -5.11
C VAL A 21 8.22 -0.39 -4.42
N ARG A 22 8.46 -0.14 -3.14
CA ARG A 22 7.70 0.83 -2.33
C ARG A 22 8.60 1.96 -1.83
N SER A 23 8.06 3.18 -1.83
CA SER A 23 8.71 4.35 -1.22
C SER A 23 7.67 5.40 -0.87
N PHE A 24 7.95 6.21 0.15
CA PHE A 24 7.18 7.42 0.46
C PHE A 24 7.42 8.57 -0.55
N ASN A 25 8.38 8.41 -1.45
CA ASN A 25 8.72 9.37 -2.48
C ASN A 25 8.71 8.67 -3.84
N LEU A 26 7.84 9.13 -4.76
CA LEU A 26 7.68 8.53 -6.07
C LEU A 26 8.99 8.52 -6.86
N LYS A 27 9.73 9.66 -6.87
CA LYS A 27 11.01 9.75 -7.58
C LYS A 27 12.02 8.71 -7.09
N LYS A 28 12.08 8.49 -5.78
CA LYS A 28 12.94 7.46 -5.21
C LYS A 28 12.49 6.04 -5.58
N ALA A 29 11.17 5.81 -5.69
CA ALA A 29 10.65 4.52 -6.17
C ALA A 29 11.04 4.29 -7.63
N GLU A 30 10.90 5.30 -8.49
CA GLU A 30 11.34 5.25 -9.89
C GLU A 30 12.84 4.98 -10.04
N ASP A 31 13.68 5.67 -9.27
CA ASP A 31 15.13 5.49 -9.30
C ASP A 31 15.52 4.07 -8.86
N ASN A 32 14.88 3.54 -7.83
CA ASN A 32 15.12 2.16 -7.36
C ASN A 32 14.63 1.13 -8.39
N PHE A 33 13.46 1.36 -9.02
CA PHE A 33 12.99 0.50 -10.09
C PHE A 33 13.97 0.47 -11.27
N ASN A 34 14.40 1.65 -11.74
CA ASN A 34 15.35 1.76 -12.84
C ASN A 34 16.68 1.07 -12.53
N LEU A 35 17.16 1.18 -11.28
CA LEU A 35 18.36 0.47 -10.84
C LEU A 35 18.17 -1.05 -10.93
N LEU A 36 17.07 -1.58 -10.41
CA LEU A 36 16.75 -3.01 -10.47
C LEU A 36 16.60 -3.50 -11.91
N ALA A 37 15.86 -2.77 -12.74
CA ALA A 37 15.66 -3.09 -14.16
C ALA A 37 17.01 -3.16 -14.90
N ASN A 38 17.93 -2.23 -14.63
CA ASN A 38 19.25 -2.23 -15.23
C ASN A 38 20.10 -3.43 -14.76
N ILE A 39 20.02 -3.78 -13.46
CA ILE A 39 20.72 -4.97 -12.93
C ILE A 39 20.22 -6.23 -13.65
N PHE A 40 18.90 -6.42 -13.75
CA PHE A 40 18.32 -7.56 -14.47
C PHE A 40 18.75 -7.62 -15.94
N LYS A 41 18.75 -6.49 -16.65
CA LYS A 41 19.22 -6.43 -18.05
C LYS A 41 20.69 -6.82 -18.17
N CYS A 42 21.54 -6.25 -17.34
CA CYS A 42 22.97 -6.55 -17.36
C CYS A 42 23.26 -8.03 -17.04
N GLU A 43 22.56 -8.62 -16.09
CA GLU A 43 22.76 -10.02 -15.74
C GLU A 43 22.24 -10.96 -16.84
N ALA A 44 21.11 -10.64 -17.47
CA ALA A 44 20.59 -11.39 -18.61
C ALA A 44 21.57 -11.36 -19.80
N GLU A 45 22.13 -10.20 -20.12
CA GLU A 45 23.12 -10.04 -21.21
C GLU A 45 24.37 -10.91 -20.97
N LYS A 46 24.87 -11.02 -19.76
CA LYS A 46 26.06 -11.82 -19.42
C LYS A 46 25.91 -13.30 -19.78
N ILE A 47 24.68 -13.82 -19.72
CA ILE A 47 24.38 -15.23 -19.99
C ILE A 47 23.68 -15.43 -21.35
N GLY A 48 23.53 -14.38 -22.15
CA GLY A 48 22.86 -14.41 -23.44
C GLY A 48 21.36 -14.64 -23.37
N ALA A 49 20.73 -14.36 -22.22
CA ALA A 49 19.27 -14.44 -22.05
C ALA A 49 18.59 -13.18 -22.57
N LYS A 50 17.33 -13.34 -23.03
CA LYS A 50 16.44 -12.21 -23.33
C LYS A 50 15.64 -11.86 -22.08
N ILE A 51 15.36 -10.56 -21.90
CA ILE A 51 14.54 -10.09 -20.80
C ILE A 51 13.49 -9.10 -21.30
N GLU A 52 12.28 -9.24 -20.81
CA GLU A 52 11.18 -8.28 -20.96
C GLU A 52 10.82 -7.80 -19.55
N ILE A 53 10.57 -6.50 -19.38
CA ILE A 53 10.24 -5.91 -18.08
C ILE A 53 9.05 -5.00 -18.27
N ASP A 54 7.92 -5.41 -17.69
CA ASP A 54 6.69 -4.62 -17.60
C ASP A 54 6.51 -4.10 -16.18
N TYR A 55 5.96 -2.90 -16.05
CA TYR A 55 5.65 -2.33 -14.73
C TYR A 55 4.50 -1.34 -14.81
N PHE A 56 3.87 -1.10 -13.68
CA PHE A 56 2.88 -0.05 -13.49
C PHE A 56 2.96 0.51 -12.06
N TRP A 57 2.49 1.74 -11.89
CA TRP A 57 2.36 2.37 -10.57
C TRP A 57 0.95 2.16 -10.05
N ASP A 58 0.81 1.29 -9.06
CA ASP A 58 -0.47 0.95 -8.44
C ASP A 58 -0.92 2.09 -7.50
N PHE A 59 -0.03 2.52 -6.62
CA PHE A 59 -0.30 3.55 -5.63
C PHE A 59 0.72 4.68 -5.66
N VAL A 60 0.24 5.91 -5.76
CA VAL A 60 1.06 7.12 -5.62
C VAL A 60 1.07 7.52 -4.13
N PRO A 61 2.24 7.84 -3.54
CA PRO A 61 2.31 8.30 -2.15
C PRO A 61 1.58 9.62 -1.97
N TYR A 62 0.97 9.81 -0.82
CA TYR A 62 0.29 11.05 -0.42
C TYR A 62 0.56 11.39 1.03
N THR A 63 0.34 12.65 1.38
CA THR A 63 0.37 13.15 2.76
C THR A 63 -0.81 14.06 2.98
N ILE A 64 -1.56 13.83 4.06
CA ILE A 64 -2.67 14.70 4.46
C ILE A 64 -2.15 15.66 5.53
N PRO A 65 -2.17 16.98 5.26
CA PRO A 65 -1.77 17.98 6.25
C PRO A 65 -2.73 17.99 7.46
N GLU A 66 -2.22 18.20 8.66
CA GLU A 66 -3.04 18.36 9.86
C GLU A 66 -4.00 19.56 9.78
N SER A 67 -3.67 20.55 8.94
CA SER A 67 -4.53 21.70 8.68
C SER A 67 -5.73 21.40 7.79
N SER A 68 -5.76 20.25 7.11
CA SER A 68 -6.81 19.90 6.15
C SER A 68 -8.16 19.65 6.85
N PHE A 69 -9.23 19.81 6.09
CA PHE A 69 -10.58 19.53 6.57
C PHE A 69 -10.74 18.06 6.95
N VAL A 70 -10.31 17.15 6.08
CA VAL A 70 -10.43 15.70 6.29
C VAL A 70 -9.71 15.27 7.56
N PHE A 71 -8.48 15.76 7.80
CA PHE A 71 -7.74 15.45 9.02
C PHE A 71 -8.47 15.93 10.28
N LYS A 72 -8.93 17.20 10.29
CA LYS A 72 -9.63 17.80 11.43
C LYS A 72 -10.94 17.08 11.77
N GLU A 73 -11.74 16.75 10.75
CA GLU A 73 -12.97 16.01 10.95
C GLU A 73 -12.73 14.58 11.44
N THR A 74 -11.70 13.91 10.93
CA THR A 74 -11.28 12.60 11.44
C THR A 74 -10.90 12.67 12.92
N VAL A 75 -10.07 13.64 13.29
CA VAL A 75 -9.66 13.87 14.70
C VAL A 75 -10.89 14.15 15.58
N ARG A 76 -11.81 14.99 15.11
CA ARG A 76 -13.07 15.29 15.81
C ARG A 76 -13.88 14.02 16.07
N ALA A 77 -14.11 13.22 15.03
CA ALA A 77 -14.90 11.98 15.13
C ALA A 77 -14.28 10.97 16.08
N ILE A 78 -12.95 10.75 16.01
CA ILE A 78 -12.23 9.84 16.89
C ILE A 78 -12.35 10.28 18.34
N LYS A 79 -12.16 11.57 18.65
CA LYS A 79 -12.29 12.11 20.00
C LYS A 79 -13.73 12.01 20.53
N LYS A 80 -14.72 12.19 19.66
CA LYS A 80 -16.14 12.12 20.03
C LYS A 80 -16.55 10.73 20.54
N VAL A 81 -15.91 9.67 20.03
CA VAL A 81 -16.14 8.29 20.50
C VAL A 81 -15.24 7.88 21.67
N GLY A 82 -14.50 8.84 22.25
CA GLY A 82 -13.68 8.64 23.43
C GLY A 82 -12.30 8.01 23.15
N LEU A 83 -11.81 8.11 21.92
CA LEU A 83 -10.48 7.61 21.53
C LEU A 83 -9.52 8.77 21.29
N GLU A 84 -8.21 8.51 21.45
CA GLU A 84 -7.15 9.45 21.13
C GLU A 84 -6.62 9.20 19.71
N PRO A 85 -6.66 10.23 18.83
CA PRO A 85 -6.12 10.12 17.48
C PRO A 85 -4.61 9.90 17.52
N THR A 86 -4.15 8.89 16.80
CA THR A 86 -2.71 8.59 16.68
C THR A 86 -2.34 8.53 15.19
N PRO A 87 -1.89 9.65 14.59
CA PRO A 87 -1.42 9.65 13.20
C PRO A 87 -0.26 8.70 13.01
N LYS A 88 -0.32 7.92 11.92
CA LYS A 88 0.74 6.96 11.57
C LYS A 88 1.13 7.11 10.11
N ILE A 89 2.39 6.77 9.84
CA ILE A 89 2.91 6.64 8.48
C ILE A 89 2.87 5.16 8.12
N SER A 90 2.33 4.82 6.95
CA SER A 90 2.20 3.46 6.46
C SER A 90 2.78 3.32 5.05
N LEU A 91 3.47 2.20 4.78
CA LEU A 91 3.87 1.78 3.44
C LEU A 91 2.78 0.94 2.74
N GLY A 92 1.68 0.64 3.42
CA GLY A 92 0.53 -0.05 2.83
C GLY A 92 -0.19 0.85 1.82
N GLY A 93 -0.52 0.30 0.65
CA GLY A 93 -1.41 0.95 -0.31
C GLY A 93 -2.87 0.78 0.06
N SER A 94 -3.71 1.72 -0.36
CA SER A 94 -5.16 1.71 -0.16
C SER A 94 -5.86 2.56 -1.23
N ASP A 95 -7.17 2.47 -1.31
CA ASP A 95 -7.98 3.31 -2.21
C ASP A 95 -7.76 4.81 -1.97
N ALA A 96 -7.37 5.21 -0.76
CA ALA A 96 -7.01 6.58 -0.44
C ALA A 96 -5.86 7.11 -1.31
N ASN A 97 -4.91 6.26 -1.72
CA ASN A 97 -3.85 6.64 -2.66
C ASN A 97 -4.44 7.06 -4.02
N SER A 98 -5.35 6.26 -4.55
CA SER A 98 -6.01 6.52 -5.84
C SER A 98 -6.89 7.76 -5.79
N LEU A 99 -7.61 7.98 -4.69
CA LEU A 99 -8.46 9.15 -4.49
C LEU A 99 -7.62 10.42 -4.38
N ASN A 100 -6.58 10.43 -3.54
CA ASN A 100 -5.68 11.58 -3.40
C ASN A 100 -4.94 11.87 -4.71
N GLY A 101 -4.53 10.85 -5.46
CA GLY A 101 -3.93 11.02 -6.79
C GLY A 101 -4.85 11.70 -7.82
N ARG A 102 -6.17 11.67 -7.59
CA ARG A 102 -7.20 12.35 -8.39
C ARG A 102 -7.67 13.67 -7.80
N GLY A 103 -7.04 14.15 -6.74
CA GLY A 103 -7.38 15.40 -6.06
C GLY A 103 -8.57 15.29 -5.11
N ILE A 104 -9.02 14.07 -4.76
CA ILE A 104 -10.04 13.83 -3.74
C ILE A 104 -9.33 13.54 -2.43
N GLU A 105 -9.29 14.53 -1.55
CA GLU A 105 -8.61 14.42 -0.26
C GLU A 105 -9.26 13.31 0.58
N SER A 106 -8.48 12.29 0.90
CA SER A 106 -8.95 11.07 1.56
C SER A 106 -7.94 10.59 2.57
N ILE A 107 -8.41 10.13 3.74
CA ILE A 107 -7.58 9.62 4.83
C ILE A 107 -7.94 8.16 5.11
N ASN A 108 -6.92 7.37 5.42
CA ASN A 108 -7.09 5.98 5.82
C ASN A 108 -7.22 5.87 7.33
N LEU A 109 -8.20 5.12 7.82
CA LEU A 109 -8.42 4.87 9.23
C LEU A 109 -8.11 3.42 9.59
N GLY A 110 -7.36 3.22 10.67
CA GLY A 110 -7.20 1.90 11.25
C GLY A 110 -8.50 1.43 11.90
N ILE A 111 -8.83 0.17 11.72
CA ILE A 111 -10.02 -0.46 12.30
C ILE A 111 -9.70 -1.34 13.52
N GLY A 112 -8.44 -1.42 13.94
CA GLY A 112 -8.02 -2.29 15.05
C GLY A 112 -7.68 -3.72 14.64
N ALA A 113 -7.59 -4.04 13.33
CA ALA A 113 -7.17 -5.36 12.86
C ALA A 113 -5.79 -5.73 13.38
N GLN A 114 -5.66 -6.96 13.87
CA GLN A 114 -4.44 -7.57 14.38
C GLN A 114 -3.92 -8.62 13.42
N ASN A 115 -2.61 -8.78 13.34
CA ASN A 115 -1.93 -9.74 12.46
C ASN A 115 -2.41 -9.68 10.99
N PRO A 116 -2.51 -8.49 10.36
CA PRO A 116 -3.04 -8.37 9.02
C PRO A 116 -2.25 -9.22 8.02
N HIS A 117 -2.95 -9.76 7.02
CA HIS A 117 -2.42 -10.64 5.97
C HIS A 117 -1.90 -12.01 6.46
N SER A 118 -2.34 -12.48 7.62
CA SER A 118 -2.02 -13.81 8.14
C SER A 118 -3.27 -14.67 8.33
N ASN A 119 -3.09 -16.00 8.52
CA ASN A 119 -4.20 -16.89 8.87
C ASN A 119 -4.74 -16.64 10.27
N ASP A 120 -3.99 -15.91 11.11
CA ASP A 120 -4.34 -15.52 12.47
C ASP A 120 -4.83 -14.06 12.53
N GLU A 121 -5.29 -13.51 11.41
CA GLU A 121 -5.86 -12.16 11.37
C GLU A 121 -7.19 -12.13 12.14
N PHE A 122 -7.32 -11.16 13.02
CA PHE A 122 -8.55 -10.96 13.80
C PHE A 122 -8.76 -9.50 14.14
N ILE A 123 -9.97 -9.16 14.58
CA ILE A 123 -10.34 -7.87 15.16
C ILE A 123 -11.10 -8.11 16.47
N TYR A 124 -10.84 -7.30 17.47
CA TYR A 124 -11.68 -7.29 18.67
C TYR A 124 -13.05 -6.69 18.36
N ILE A 125 -14.11 -7.26 18.95
CA ILE A 125 -15.48 -6.76 18.73
C ILE A 125 -15.62 -5.29 19.18
N GLU A 126 -14.92 -4.90 20.23
CA GLU A 126 -14.89 -3.53 20.72
C GLU A 126 -14.29 -2.56 19.71
N ASP A 127 -13.21 -2.93 19.01
CA ASP A 127 -12.59 -2.13 17.97
C ASP A 127 -13.50 -2.02 16.73
N LEU A 128 -14.19 -3.10 16.37
CA LEU A 128 -15.18 -3.09 15.29
C LEU A 128 -16.35 -2.13 15.60
N ILE A 129 -16.86 -2.16 16.85
CA ILE A 129 -17.90 -1.23 17.29
C ILE A 129 -17.40 0.21 17.24
N LYS A 130 -16.18 0.47 17.73
CA LYS A 130 -15.57 1.81 17.70
C LYS A 130 -15.38 2.32 16.26
N SER A 131 -15.00 1.46 15.33
CA SER A 131 -14.88 1.82 13.91
C SER A 131 -16.23 2.26 13.32
N ALA A 132 -17.31 1.55 13.67
CA ALA A 132 -18.67 1.92 13.25
C ALA A 132 -19.14 3.25 13.90
N GLU A 133 -18.84 3.47 15.17
CA GLU A 133 -19.13 4.73 15.87
C GLU A 133 -18.39 5.92 15.21
N ILE A 134 -17.11 5.77 14.87
CA ILE A 134 -16.34 6.79 14.16
C ILE A 134 -16.99 7.10 12.80
N ALA A 135 -17.33 6.07 12.02
CA ALA A 135 -17.99 6.26 10.71
C ALA A 135 -19.32 7.01 10.85
N LEU A 136 -20.11 6.70 11.88
CA LEU A 136 -21.35 7.40 12.20
C LEU A 136 -21.11 8.88 12.53
N GLU A 137 -20.09 9.20 13.33
CA GLU A 137 -19.76 10.59 13.67
C GLU A 137 -19.24 11.40 12.47
N LEU A 138 -18.61 10.73 11.49
CA LEU A 138 -18.16 11.39 10.25
C LEU A 138 -19.32 11.76 9.31
N VAL A 139 -20.43 11.01 9.31
CA VAL A 139 -21.57 11.25 8.41
C VAL A 139 -22.70 12.05 9.06
N LYS A 140 -22.67 12.25 10.38
CA LYS A 140 -23.64 13.13 11.05
C LYS A 140 -23.42 14.58 10.60
N LYS A 141 -24.50 15.22 10.18
CA LYS A 141 -24.54 16.68 10.02
C LYS A 141 -24.77 17.30 11.42
N ASP A 142 -23.93 18.26 11.77
CA ASP A 142 -24.18 19.12 12.93
C ASP A 142 -25.45 19.94 12.72
#